data_237faa068c43dd99b77070808b5a19c0
#
_entry.id   237faa068c43dd99b77070808b5a19c0
#
_cell.length_a   1.000
_cell.length_b   1.000
_cell.length_c   1.000
_cell.angle_alpha   90.00
_cell.angle_beta   90.00
_cell.angle_gamma   90.00
#
_symmetry.space_group_name_H-M   'P 1'
#
loop_
_entity.id
_entity.type
_entity.pdbx_description
1 polymer ?
#
loop_
_entity_poly.entity_id
_entity_poly.type
_entity_poly.pdbx_seq_one_letter_code
_entity_poly.pdbx_strand_id
1 'polypeptide(L)'
;FRDIVLYKESLKKTVNGKKKYEEDKKYWEKRIPRLSEVPEFPVVEQQEKEVLFTQYKFFLESDEYEKLCDLAKNFQLTPSSLILTAYAEALRKISKNQSFCIDVTMVDRPPFHPSIDRVIGDFTTANILEVEDLDYTNYFEKAKKIQHRLWEDLSHNSFSSKEVLREMGKRIKKEITVPAVYTSTL
;
A
#
# COMPACT_ATOMS: atom_id res chain seq x y z
N PHE A 1 18.38 -16.37 1.51
CA PHE A 1 17.97 -14.97 1.79
C PHE A 1 19.10 -13.98 1.58
N ARG A 2 20.32 -14.23 2.10
CA ARG A 2 21.50 -13.37 1.93
C ARG A 2 21.73 -13.00 0.45
N ASP A 3 21.66 -13.97 -0.44
CA ASP A 3 21.93 -13.74 -1.88
C ASP A 3 20.91 -12.82 -2.53
N ILE A 4 19.66 -12.84 -2.04
CA ILE A 4 18.62 -11.90 -2.47
C ILE A 4 18.96 -10.48 -2.06
N VAL A 5 19.41 -10.28 -0.82
CA VAL A 5 19.83 -8.96 -0.33
C VAL A 5 21.00 -8.45 -1.15
N LEU A 6 22.00 -9.29 -1.39
CA LEU A 6 23.16 -8.94 -2.20
C LEU A 6 22.77 -8.63 -3.65
N TYR A 7 21.85 -9.40 -4.22
CA TYR A 7 21.31 -9.15 -5.56
C TYR A 7 20.60 -7.78 -5.64
N LYS A 8 19.69 -7.49 -4.72
CA LYS A 8 19.01 -6.18 -4.65
C LYS A 8 20.01 -5.02 -4.53
N GLU A 9 20.99 -5.16 -3.66
CA GLU A 9 22.05 -4.15 -3.50
C GLU A 9 22.93 -4.01 -4.77
N SER A 10 23.20 -5.11 -5.46
CA SER A 10 23.94 -5.05 -6.73
C SER A 10 23.16 -4.32 -7.83
N LEU A 11 21.85 -4.58 -7.92
CA LEU A 11 20.97 -3.89 -8.87
C LEU A 11 20.99 -2.37 -8.69
N LYS A 12 20.93 -1.89 -7.46
CA LYS A 12 20.98 -0.46 -7.13
C LYS A 12 22.28 0.21 -7.61
N LYS A 13 23.38 -0.55 -7.70
CA LYS A 13 24.69 -0.05 -8.13
C LYS A 13 24.85 0.00 -9.66
N THR A 14 23.99 -0.69 -10.40
CA THR A 14 24.03 -0.67 -11.87
C THR A 14 23.62 0.71 -12.42
N VAL A 15 24.03 1.00 -13.65
CA VAL A 15 23.61 2.23 -14.36
C VAL A 15 22.09 2.29 -14.47
N ASN A 16 21.44 1.17 -14.84
CA ASN A 16 20.01 1.09 -14.96
C ASN A 16 19.28 1.23 -13.61
N GLY A 17 19.82 0.63 -12.54
CA GLY A 17 19.26 0.76 -11.20
C GLY A 17 19.32 2.19 -10.68
N LYS A 18 20.42 2.89 -10.89
CA LYS A 18 20.55 4.31 -10.54
C LYS A 18 19.59 5.17 -11.35
N LYS A 19 19.48 4.93 -12.67
CA LYS A 19 18.53 5.64 -13.53
C LYS A 19 17.09 5.44 -13.07
N LYS A 20 16.70 4.19 -12.80
CA LYS A 20 15.37 3.84 -12.29
C LYS A 20 15.07 4.54 -10.96
N TYR A 21 16.01 4.52 -10.03
CA TYR A 21 15.86 5.21 -8.74
C TYR A 21 15.64 6.73 -8.92
N GLU A 22 16.42 7.38 -9.79
CA GLU A 22 16.24 8.82 -10.05
C GLU A 22 14.89 9.14 -10.74
N GLU A 23 14.41 8.27 -11.62
CA GLU A 23 13.10 8.40 -12.23
C GLU A 23 11.98 8.27 -11.17
N ASP A 24 12.05 7.25 -10.32
CA ASP A 24 11.09 7.00 -9.25
C ASP A 24 11.12 8.12 -8.20
N LYS A 25 12.29 8.57 -7.84
CA LYS A 25 12.48 9.72 -6.95
C LYS A 25 11.79 10.97 -7.49
N LYS A 26 12.01 11.30 -8.77
CA LYS A 26 11.33 12.44 -9.43
C LYS A 26 9.81 12.30 -9.45
N TYR A 27 9.30 11.08 -9.65
CA TYR A 27 7.88 10.78 -9.57
C TYR A 27 7.33 11.15 -8.18
N TRP A 28 7.96 10.61 -7.13
CA TRP A 28 7.53 10.87 -5.75
C TRP A 28 7.74 12.32 -5.31
N GLU A 29 8.85 12.96 -5.70
CA GLU A 29 9.09 14.39 -5.40
C GLU A 29 7.99 15.30 -5.96
N LYS A 30 7.39 14.97 -7.10
CA LYS A 30 6.25 15.70 -7.66
C LYS A 30 4.95 15.44 -6.89
N ARG A 31 4.79 14.22 -6.34
CA ARG A 31 3.56 13.82 -5.65
C ARG A 31 3.54 14.20 -4.19
N ILE A 32 4.63 14.01 -3.46
CA ILE A 32 4.73 14.26 -2.02
C ILE A 32 4.14 15.61 -1.60
N PRO A 33 4.35 16.73 -2.31
CA PRO A 33 3.74 18.01 -1.93
C PRO A 33 2.21 18.05 -1.97
N ARG A 34 1.59 17.12 -2.68
CA ARG A 34 0.13 17.04 -2.90
C ARG A 34 -0.52 15.88 -2.18
N LEU A 35 0.29 14.94 -1.65
CA LEU A 35 -0.24 13.79 -0.92
C LEU A 35 -1.04 14.25 0.30
N SER A 36 -2.16 13.59 0.48
CA SER A 36 -2.98 13.71 1.68
C SER A 36 -2.23 13.21 2.91
N GLU A 37 -2.61 13.68 4.08
CA GLU A 37 -2.06 13.19 5.35
C GLU A 37 -2.55 11.75 5.63
N VAL A 38 -2.04 11.16 6.70
CA VAL A 38 -2.55 9.87 7.18
C VAL A 38 -3.95 10.02 7.78
N PRO A 39 -4.77 8.95 7.84
CA PRO A 39 -6.12 9.06 8.39
C PRO A 39 -6.08 9.44 9.87
N GLU A 40 -6.93 10.39 10.25
CA GLU A 40 -7.13 10.81 11.64
C GLU A 40 -8.30 10.04 12.26
N PHE A 41 -7.99 9.04 13.06
CA PHE A 41 -9.01 8.30 13.79
C PHE A 41 -9.33 8.93 15.15
N PRO A 42 -10.57 8.78 15.66
CA PRO A 42 -10.88 9.15 17.02
C PRO A 42 -10.07 8.29 17.98
N VAL A 43 -9.25 8.94 18.81
CA VAL A 43 -8.42 8.27 19.80
C VAL A 43 -9.09 8.42 21.15
N VAL A 44 -9.21 7.32 21.89
CA VAL A 44 -9.59 7.35 23.31
C VAL A 44 -8.28 7.31 24.11
N GLU A 45 -8.07 8.26 25.01
CA GLU A 45 -6.95 8.21 25.94
C GLU A 45 -7.14 7.01 26.88
N GLN A 46 -6.35 5.97 26.67
CA GLN A 46 -6.32 4.83 27.58
C GLN A 46 -5.43 5.14 28.77
N GLN A 47 -5.99 4.98 29.97
CA GLN A 47 -5.22 5.04 31.21
C GLN A 47 -4.48 3.74 31.52
N GLU A 48 -4.70 2.69 30.76
CA GLU A 48 -4.12 1.37 30.98
C GLU A 48 -2.72 1.24 30.36
N LYS A 49 -1.82 0.61 31.10
CA LYS A 49 -0.41 0.43 30.70
C LYS A 49 -0.20 -0.74 29.74
N GLU A 50 -1.19 -1.59 29.52
CA GLU A 50 -1.10 -2.75 28.65
C GLU A 50 -1.74 -2.49 27.29
N VAL A 51 -0.98 -2.78 26.22
CA VAL A 51 -1.48 -2.72 24.85
C VAL A 51 -2.23 -4.01 24.55
N LEU A 52 -3.55 -3.92 24.36
CA LEU A 52 -4.39 -5.04 23.99
C LEU A 52 -4.60 -5.04 22.46
N PHE A 53 -4.28 -6.17 21.83
CA PHE A 53 -4.59 -6.42 20.43
C PHE A 53 -5.87 -7.22 20.31
N THR A 54 -6.83 -6.69 19.54
CA THR A 54 -8.09 -7.38 19.24
C THR A 54 -8.11 -7.80 17.79
N GLN A 55 -8.53 -9.04 17.53
CA GLN A 55 -8.67 -9.57 16.18
C GLN A 55 -10.14 -9.84 15.87
N TYR A 56 -10.63 -9.27 14.77
CA TYR A 56 -11.94 -9.59 14.20
C TYR A 56 -11.73 -10.47 12.97
N LYS A 57 -12.50 -11.55 12.86
CA LYS A 57 -12.42 -12.52 11.75
C LYS A 57 -13.75 -12.60 11.04
N PHE A 58 -13.69 -12.56 9.72
CA PHE A 58 -14.82 -12.81 8.84
C PHE A 58 -14.37 -13.81 7.78
N PHE A 59 -15.29 -14.61 7.30
CA PHE A 59 -15.06 -15.61 6.27
C PHE A 59 -16.00 -15.35 5.11
N LEU A 60 -15.48 -15.48 3.90
CA LEU A 60 -16.27 -15.63 2.68
C LEU A 60 -16.29 -17.10 2.33
N GLU A 61 -17.45 -17.66 2.08
CA GLU A 61 -17.55 -19.01 1.55
C GLU A 61 -17.02 -19.07 0.12
N SER A 62 -16.63 -20.27 -0.35
CA SER A 62 -15.98 -20.42 -1.66
C SER A 62 -16.82 -19.87 -2.81
N ASP A 63 -18.14 -20.09 -2.77
CA ASP A 63 -19.07 -19.58 -3.78
C ASP A 63 -19.23 -18.05 -3.76
N GLU A 64 -19.11 -17.43 -2.58
CA GLU A 64 -19.13 -15.97 -2.44
C GLU A 64 -17.84 -15.37 -3.00
N TYR A 65 -16.71 -16.03 -2.74
CA TYR A 65 -15.42 -15.60 -3.28
C TYR A 65 -15.35 -15.73 -4.80
N GLU A 66 -15.89 -16.82 -5.37
CA GLU A 66 -16.01 -17.00 -6.83
C GLU A 66 -16.85 -15.87 -7.46
N LYS A 67 -18.00 -15.53 -6.86
CA LYS A 67 -18.83 -14.39 -7.31
C LYS A 67 -18.07 -13.06 -7.24
N LEU A 68 -17.26 -12.84 -6.20
CA LEU A 68 -16.41 -11.66 -6.09
C LEU A 68 -15.37 -11.61 -7.21
N CYS A 69 -14.75 -12.75 -7.54
CA CYS A 69 -13.78 -12.86 -8.63
C CYS A 69 -14.43 -12.56 -10.00
N ASP A 70 -15.62 -13.10 -10.26
CA ASP A 70 -16.35 -12.84 -11.49
C ASP A 70 -16.78 -11.38 -11.59
N LEU A 71 -17.23 -10.80 -10.48
CA LEU A 71 -17.56 -9.38 -10.42
C LEU A 71 -16.34 -8.51 -10.73
N ALA A 72 -15.20 -8.79 -10.09
CA ALA A 72 -13.96 -8.08 -10.34
C ALA A 72 -13.58 -8.13 -11.83
N LYS A 73 -13.63 -9.31 -12.43
CA LYS A 73 -13.32 -9.56 -13.84
C LYS A 73 -14.20 -8.75 -14.78
N ASN A 74 -15.52 -8.70 -14.51
CA ASN A 74 -16.48 -7.95 -15.32
C ASN A 74 -16.18 -6.45 -15.36
N PHE A 75 -15.59 -5.91 -14.30
CA PHE A 75 -15.20 -4.50 -14.20
C PHE A 75 -13.72 -4.23 -14.47
N GLN A 76 -12.95 -5.23 -14.91
CA GLN A 76 -11.49 -5.14 -15.14
C GLN A 76 -10.71 -4.75 -13.87
N LEU A 77 -11.15 -5.30 -12.74
CA LEU A 77 -10.57 -5.14 -11.42
C LEU A 77 -9.96 -6.45 -10.93
N THR A 78 -9.06 -6.35 -9.96
CA THR A 78 -8.64 -7.51 -9.17
C THR A 78 -9.55 -7.68 -7.95
N PRO A 79 -9.77 -8.89 -7.43
CA PRO A 79 -10.49 -9.09 -6.19
C PRO A 79 -9.88 -8.29 -5.02
N SER A 80 -8.54 -8.26 -4.95
CA SER A 80 -7.82 -7.47 -3.95
C SER A 80 -8.13 -5.98 -4.05
N SER A 81 -8.27 -5.41 -5.26
CA SER A 81 -8.62 -3.99 -5.44
C SER A 81 -10.05 -3.67 -5.01
N LEU A 82 -10.99 -4.61 -5.20
CA LEU A 82 -12.34 -4.45 -4.66
C LEU A 82 -12.32 -4.42 -3.13
N ILE A 83 -11.66 -5.39 -2.50
CA ILE A 83 -11.56 -5.46 -1.03
C ILE A 83 -10.80 -4.24 -0.48
N LEU A 84 -9.71 -3.82 -1.13
CA LEU A 84 -8.97 -2.61 -0.77
C LEU A 84 -9.87 -1.37 -0.82
N THR A 85 -10.73 -1.27 -1.84
CA THR A 85 -11.69 -0.16 -1.95
C THR A 85 -12.70 -0.19 -0.81
N ALA A 86 -13.24 -1.36 -0.46
CA ALA A 86 -14.15 -1.51 0.67
C ALA A 86 -13.47 -1.11 1.99
N TYR A 87 -12.22 -1.53 2.19
CA TYR A 87 -11.41 -1.14 3.34
C TYR A 87 -11.23 0.38 3.40
N ALA A 88 -10.85 1.02 2.29
CA ALA A 88 -10.68 2.46 2.20
C ALA A 88 -11.98 3.22 2.51
N GLU A 89 -13.14 2.77 1.98
CA GLU A 89 -14.43 3.37 2.28
C GLU A 89 -14.85 3.19 3.76
N ALA A 90 -14.51 2.05 4.37
CA ALA A 90 -14.75 1.84 5.81
C ALA A 90 -13.90 2.80 6.65
N LEU A 91 -12.60 2.95 6.33
CA LEU A 91 -11.72 3.90 7.00
C LEU A 91 -12.22 5.35 6.87
N ARG A 92 -12.73 5.73 5.67
CA ARG A 92 -13.27 7.06 5.42
C ARG A 92 -14.44 7.41 6.32
N LYS A 93 -15.27 6.43 6.67
CA LYS A 93 -16.43 6.64 7.57
C LYS A 93 -16.02 6.97 9.01
N ILE A 94 -14.84 6.54 9.43
CA ILE A 94 -14.36 6.73 10.80
C ILE A 94 -13.23 7.76 10.90
N SER A 95 -12.62 8.15 9.78
CA SER A 95 -11.59 9.17 9.73
C SER A 95 -12.20 10.58 9.69
N LYS A 96 -11.53 11.54 10.30
CA LYS A 96 -11.91 12.96 10.21
C LYS A 96 -11.64 13.54 8.84
N ASN A 97 -10.52 13.13 8.22
CA ASN A 97 -10.16 13.54 6.86
C ASN A 97 -10.71 12.53 5.84
N GLN A 98 -11.24 13.03 4.74
CA GLN A 98 -11.87 12.21 3.70
C GLN A 98 -10.86 11.67 2.68
N SER A 99 -9.78 12.41 2.45
CA SER A 99 -8.62 11.96 1.67
C SER A 99 -7.46 11.66 2.61
N PHE A 100 -6.80 10.53 2.42
CA PHE A 100 -5.72 10.09 3.30
C PHE A 100 -4.80 9.08 2.63
N CYS A 101 -3.61 8.91 3.20
CA CYS A 101 -2.66 7.87 2.79
C CYS A 101 -2.72 6.66 3.71
N ILE A 102 -2.72 5.46 3.13
CA ILE A 102 -2.61 4.18 3.84
C ILE A 102 -1.35 3.44 3.41
N ASP A 103 -0.91 2.50 4.23
CA ASP A 103 0.17 1.60 3.90
C ASP A 103 -0.38 0.31 3.27
N VAL A 104 0.12 -0.05 2.09
CA VAL A 104 -0.22 -1.30 1.41
C VAL A 104 0.97 -2.22 1.44
N THR A 105 0.82 -3.32 2.17
CA THR A 105 1.86 -4.34 2.29
C THR A 105 1.96 -5.19 1.04
N MET A 106 3.17 -5.47 0.63
CA MET A 106 3.49 -6.25 -0.56
C MET A 106 4.61 -7.23 -0.31
N VAL A 107 4.73 -8.22 -1.21
CA VAL A 107 5.86 -9.15 -1.24
C VAL A 107 6.79 -8.75 -2.39
N ASP A 108 8.00 -8.31 -2.05
CA ASP A 108 9.05 -7.97 -3.02
C ASP A 108 10.07 -9.12 -3.15
N ARG A 109 9.68 -10.12 -3.93
CA ARG A 109 10.48 -11.33 -4.21
C ARG A 109 10.93 -11.34 -5.68
N PRO A 110 12.10 -10.75 -6.00
CA PRO A 110 12.56 -10.67 -7.38
C PRO A 110 12.90 -12.06 -7.94
N PRO A 111 12.50 -12.38 -9.18
CA PRO A 111 12.70 -13.70 -9.79
C PRO A 111 14.13 -13.88 -10.35
N PHE A 112 15.16 -13.71 -9.49
CA PHE A 112 16.57 -13.81 -9.93
C PHE A 112 17.13 -15.23 -9.93
N HIS A 113 16.42 -16.19 -9.32
CA HIS A 113 16.84 -17.58 -9.25
C HIS A 113 15.63 -18.53 -9.30
N PRO A 114 15.71 -19.69 -10.00
CA PRO A 114 14.57 -20.62 -10.11
C PRO A 114 14.02 -21.16 -8.79
N SER A 115 14.86 -21.20 -7.75
CA SER A 115 14.45 -21.67 -6.41
C SER A 115 14.05 -20.55 -5.46
N ILE A 116 13.78 -19.34 -5.96
CA ILE A 116 13.46 -18.19 -5.11
C ILE A 116 12.23 -18.43 -4.23
N ASP A 117 11.24 -19.18 -4.73
CA ASP A 117 10.01 -19.50 -4.00
C ASP A 117 10.21 -20.44 -2.82
N ARG A 118 11.37 -21.13 -2.76
CA ARG A 118 11.75 -22.01 -1.65
C ARG A 118 12.54 -21.28 -0.56
N VAL A 119 12.86 -20.01 -0.76
CA VAL A 119 13.64 -19.24 0.22
C VAL A 119 12.73 -18.74 1.32
N ILE A 120 13.04 -19.09 2.56
CA ILE A 120 12.37 -18.57 3.76
C ILE A 120 13.05 -17.24 4.14
N GLY A 121 12.26 -16.21 4.38
CA GLY A 121 12.73 -14.90 4.79
C GLY A 121 11.62 -13.85 4.72
N ASP A 122 11.88 -12.68 5.30
CA ASP A 122 10.99 -11.55 5.20
C ASP A 122 11.22 -10.82 3.87
N PHE A 123 10.23 -10.91 3.00
CA PHE A 123 10.16 -10.21 1.73
C PHE A 123 9.15 -9.07 1.74
N THR A 124 8.65 -8.75 2.93
CA THR A 124 7.64 -7.73 3.10
C THR A 124 8.22 -6.36 2.76
N THR A 125 7.50 -5.63 1.94
CA THR A 125 7.71 -4.23 1.66
C THR A 125 6.38 -3.50 1.75
N ALA A 126 6.42 -2.19 1.72
CA ALA A 126 5.24 -1.36 1.82
C ALA A 126 5.21 -0.33 0.70
N ASN A 127 4.02 0.10 0.35
CA ASN A 127 3.79 1.20 -0.57
C ASN A 127 2.75 2.16 0.00
N ILE A 128 3.01 3.45 -0.08
CA ILE A 128 2.06 4.47 0.36
C ILE A 128 1.05 4.70 -0.75
N LEU A 129 -0.21 4.37 -0.45
CA LEU A 129 -1.34 4.58 -1.35
C LEU A 129 -2.20 5.74 -0.86
N GLU A 130 -2.37 6.74 -1.71
CA GLU A 130 -3.33 7.81 -1.47
C GLU A 130 -4.74 7.39 -1.85
N VAL A 131 -5.67 7.53 -0.92
CA VAL A 131 -7.10 7.39 -1.12
C VAL A 131 -7.70 8.80 -1.20
N GLU A 132 -8.00 9.24 -2.41
CA GLU A 132 -8.60 10.55 -2.65
C GLU A 132 -10.11 10.53 -2.39
N ASP A 133 -10.64 11.64 -1.85
CA ASP A 133 -12.09 11.86 -1.82
C ASP A 133 -12.54 12.29 -3.21
N LEU A 134 -13.07 11.33 -3.92
CA LEU A 134 -13.58 11.54 -5.27
C LEU A 134 -15.11 11.48 -5.20
N ASP A 135 -15.76 12.49 -5.74
CA ASP A 135 -17.23 12.57 -5.87
C ASP A 135 -17.80 11.50 -6.84
N TYR A 136 -17.22 10.30 -6.81
CA TYR A 136 -17.79 9.18 -7.55
C TYR A 136 -18.91 8.54 -6.77
N THR A 137 -20.10 8.56 -7.34
CA THR A 137 -21.25 7.84 -6.82
C THR A 137 -21.14 6.33 -7.02
N ASN A 138 -20.32 5.88 -7.98
CA ASN A 138 -20.15 4.49 -8.34
C ASN A 138 -18.92 3.86 -7.67
N TYR A 139 -19.14 2.82 -6.89
CA TYR A 139 -18.11 2.04 -6.21
C TYR A 139 -17.03 1.50 -7.17
N PHE A 140 -17.41 0.98 -8.34
CA PHE A 140 -16.46 0.39 -9.28
C PHE A 140 -15.54 1.43 -9.92
N GLU A 141 -16.00 2.66 -10.11
CA GLU A 141 -15.13 3.75 -10.58
C GLU A 141 -14.10 4.14 -9.52
N LYS A 142 -14.49 4.16 -8.23
CA LYS A 142 -13.55 4.33 -7.13
C LYS A 142 -12.51 3.20 -7.11
N ALA A 143 -12.95 1.94 -7.27
CA ALA A 143 -12.06 0.79 -7.30
C ALA A 143 -11.06 0.84 -8.47
N LYS A 144 -11.49 1.25 -9.65
CA LYS A 144 -10.60 1.47 -10.80
C LYS A 144 -9.55 2.54 -10.52
N LYS A 145 -9.94 3.64 -9.88
CA LYS A 145 -9.00 4.71 -9.51
C LYS A 145 -7.97 4.23 -8.50
N ILE A 146 -8.41 3.56 -7.45
CA ILE A 146 -7.54 2.96 -6.43
C ILE A 146 -6.58 1.95 -7.06
N GLN A 147 -7.10 1.05 -7.91
CA GLN A 147 -6.27 0.07 -8.62
C GLN A 147 -5.23 0.74 -9.52
N HIS A 148 -5.65 1.71 -10.32
CA HIS A 148 -4.76 2.44 -11.22
C HIS A 148 -3.67 3.17 -10.42
N ARG A 149 -4.06 3.87 -9.35
CA ARG A 149 -3.12 4.56 -8.47
C ARG A 149 -2.12 3.61 -7.84
N LEU A 150 -2.60 2.50 -7.31
CA LEU A 150 -1.74 1.47 -6.73
C LEU A 150 -0.72 0.96 -7.75
N TRP A 151 -1.15 0.61 -8.96
CA TRP A 151 -0.24 0.09 -9.99
C TRP A 151 0.78 1.13 -10.46
N GLU A 152 0.37 2.38 -10.57
CA GLU A 152 1.27 3.48 -10.89
C GLU A 152 2.34 3.65 -9.80
N ASP A 153 1.95 3.69 -8.54
CA ASP A 153 2.87 3.80 -7.41
C ASP A 153 3.81 2.59 -7.31
N LEU A 154 3.31 1.38 -7.58
CA LEU A 154 4.09 0.15 -7.64
C LEU A 154 5.14 0.16 -8.74
N SER A 155 4.85 0.79 -9.87
CA SER A 155 5.83 0.94 -10.94
C SER A 155 7.00 1.85 -10.58
N HIS A 156 6.89 2.60 -9.47
CA HIS A 156 7.89 3.52 -8.93
C HIS A 156 8.39 3.13 -7.53
N ASN A 157 8.57 1.85 -7.29
CA ASN A 157 8.90 1.27 -5.97
C ASN A 157 10.40 1.27 -5.61
N SER A 158 11.30 1.70 -6.50
CA SER A 158 12.72 1.80 -6.16
C SER A 158 13.01 2.97 -5.21
N PHE A 159 12.13 3.97 -5.16
CA PHE A 159 12.06 4.95 -4.07
C PHE A 159 11.07 4.45 -3.03
N SER A 160 11.58 3.98 -1.90
CA SER A 160 10.83 3.20 -0.92
C SER A 160 9.77 4.02 -0.17
N SER A 161 8.74 3.35 0.36
CA SER A 161 7.74 3.96 1.25
C SER A 161 8.36 4.69 2.44
N LYS A 162 9.46 4.16 3.00
CA LYS A 162 10.21 4.82 4.07
C LYS A 162 10.79 6.17 3.64
N GLU A 163 11.27 6.25 2.39
CA GLU A 163 11.77 7.51 1.84
C GLU A 163 10.62 8.49 1.59
N VAL A 164 9.48 8.01 1.06
CA VAL A 164 8.27 8.81 0.89
C VAL A 164 7.81 9.40 2.21
N LEU A 165 7.64 8.57 3.26
CA LEU A 165 7.22 9.03 4.59
C LEU A 165 8.21 10.01 5.22
N ARG A 166 9.51 9.77 5.04
CA ARG A 166 10.55 10.69 5.51
C ARG A 166 10.45 12.06 4.85
N GLU A 167 10.26 12.10 3.54
CA GLU A 167 10.13 13.37 2.82
C GLU A 167 8.79 14.09 3.16
N MET A 168 7.70 13.35 3.32
CA MET A 168 6.44 13.88 3.86
C MET A 168 6.64 14.47 5.26
N GLY A 169 7.32 13.75 6.15
CA GLY A 169 7.60 14.17 7.53
C GLY A 169 8.46 15.44 7.60
N LYS A 170 9.45 15.59 6.73
CA LYS A 170 10.24 16.81 6.61
C LYS A 170 9.38 18.02 6.27
N ARG A 171 8.40 17.85 5.39
CA ARG A 171 7.49 18.92 4.99
C ARG A 171 6.64 19.42 6.15
N ILE A 172 6.07 18.51 6.94
CA ILE A 172 5.21 18.86 8.08
C ILE A 172 5.98 19.01 9.40
N LYS A 173 7.31 18.82 9.39
CA LYS A 173 8.20 18.86 10.56
C LYS A 173 7.79 17.91 11.68
N LYS A 174 7.26 16.73 11.31
CA LYS A 174 6.79 15.71 12.23
C LYS A 174 7.10 14.32 11.65
N GLU A 175 7.43 13.38 12.53
CA GLU A 175 7.50 11.96 12.15
C GLU A 175 6.10 11.45 11.82
N ILE A 176 5.99 10.72 10.69
CA ILE A 176 4.72 10.18 10.21
C ILE A 176 4.68 8.69 10.49
N THR A 177 3.68 8.28 11.25
CA THR A 177 3.29 6.88 11.41
C THR A 177 1.95 6.68 10.70
N VAL A 178 1.87 5.69 9.82
CA VAL A 178 0.63 5.38 9.10
C VAL A 178 -0.20 4.43 9.97
N PRO A 179 -1.36 4.85 10.47
CA PRO A 179 -2.15 4.05 11.43
C PRO A 179 -3.01 2.97 10.74
N ALA A 180 -3.09 2.96 9.43
CA ALA A 180 -3.89 2.03 8.64
C ALA A 180 -3.03 1.27 7.65
N VAL A 181 -3.03 -0.05 7.77
CA VAL A 181 -2.26 -0.97 6.91
C VAL A 181 -3.20 -1.95 6.24
N TYR A 182 -3.06 -2.13 4.94
CA TYR A 182 -3.76 -3.14 4.16
C TYR A 182 -2.77 -4.22 3.71
N THR A 183 -3.05 -5.46 4.05
CA THR A 183 -2.27 -6.62 3.59
C THR A 183 -3.18 -7.59 2.86
N SER A 184 -2.81 -7.97 1.64
CA SER A 184 -3.53 -8.97 0.85
C SER A 184 -2.57 -10.06 0.38
N THR A 185 -3.04 -11.30 0.47
CA THR A 185 -2.37 -12.50 -0.07
C THR A 185 -3.19 -13.16 -1.18
N LEU A 186 -4.14 -12.43 -1.77
CA LEU A 186 -5.05 -12.84 -2.84
C LEU A 186 -4.38 -12.74 -4.21
#